data_cb781c8219869c27f51afffb185d53d5
#
_entry.id   cb781c8219869c27f51afffb185d53d5
#
_cell.length_a   1.000
_cell.length_b   1.000
_cell.length_c   1.000
_cell.angle_alpha   90.00
_cell.angle_beta   90.00
_cell.angle_gamma   90.00
#
_symmetry.space_group_name_H-M   'P 1'
#
loop_
_entity.id
_entity.type
_entity.pdbx_description
1 polymer ?
#
loop_
_entity_poly.entity_id
_entity_poly.type
_entity_poly.pdbx_seq_one_letter_code
_entity_poly.pdbx_strand_id
1 'polypeptide(L)' 'MNKKIAESLSYLLKEYKRLKKKREMKTISKSEEEALKKLSSFLGNK' A
#
# COMPACT_ATOMS: atom_id res chain seq x y z
N MET A 1 -12.08 12.42 -16.62
CA MET A 1 -11.29 11.51 -15.82
C MET A 1 -9.84 11.97 -15.72
N ASN A 2 -9.32 11.99 -14.56
CA ASN A 2 -7.97 12.48 -14.36
C ASN A 2 -6.97 11.34 -14.42
N LYS A 3 -6.06 11.44 -15.36
CA LYS A 3 -5.05 10.42 -15.54
C LYS A 3 -4.14 10.30 -14.33
N LYS A 4 -3.81 11.43 -13.75
CA LYS A 4 -2.93 11.43 -12.60
C LYS A 4 -3.51 10.67 -11.42
N ILE A 5 -4.82 10.80 -11.24
CA ILE A 5 -5.47 10.10 -10.14
C ILE A 5 -5.39 8.60 -10.37
N ALA A 6 -5.63 8.17 -11.59
CA ALA A 6 -5.57 6.75 -11.90
C ALA A 6 -4.17 6.20 -11.70
N GLU A 7 -3.16 6.97 -12.10
CA GLU A 7 -1.79 6.55 -11.93
C GLU A 7 -1.40 6.49 -10.46
N SER A 8 -1.88 7.44 -9.69
CA SER A 8 -1.58 7.44 -8.25
C SER A 8 -2.20 6.22 -7.57
N LEU A 9 -3.42 5.89 -7.92
CA LEU A 9 -4.08 4.73 -7.35
C LEU A 9 -3.35 3.46 -7.72
N SER A 10 -2.92 3.37 -8.97
CA SER A 10 -2.19 2.20 -9.43
C SER A 10 -0.89 2.05 -8.65
N TYR A 11 -0.20 3.16 -8.43
CA TYR A 11 1.03 3.15 -7.67
C TYR A 11 0.79 2.69 -6.22
N LEU A 12 -0.26 3.21 -5.63
CA LEU A 12 -0.58 2.85 -4.25
C LEU A 12 -0.92 1.38 -4.13
N LEU A 13 -1.63 0.85 -5.10
CA LEU A 13 -1.96 -0.57 -5.08
C LEU A 13 -0.72 -1.43 -5.17
N LYS A 14 0.23 -1.02 -5.99
CA LYS A 14 1.48 -1.75 -6.11
C LYS A 14 2.24 -1.73 -4.80
N GLU A 15 2.30 -0.57 -4.16
CA GLU A 15 2.99 -0.47 -2.89
C GLU A 15 2.29 -1.31 -1.83
N TYR A 16 1.00 -1.31 -1.85
CA TYR A 16 0.25 -2.09 -0.89
C TYR A 16 0.57 -3.58 -1.03
N LYS A 17 0.58 -4.07 -2.24
CA LYS A 17 0.88 -5.48 -2.48
C LYS A 17 2.30 -5.81 -2.07
N ARG A 18 3.23 -4.93 -2.39
CA ARG A 18 4.62 -5.16 -2.07
C ARG A 18 4.84 -5.22 -0.56
N LEU A 19 4.27 -4.28 0.16
CA LEU A 19 4.42 -4.24 1.59
C LEU A 19 3.72 -5.41 2.27
N LYS A 20 2.58 -5.79 1.73
CA LYS A 20 1.85 -6.92 2.26
C LYS A 20 2.67 -8.19 2.17
N LYS A 21 3.36 -8.35 1.05
CA LYS A 21 4.21 -9.51 0.86
C LYS A 21 5.38 -9.49 1.84
N LYS A 22 5.98 -8.34 2.03
CA LYS A 22 7.08 -8.20 2.97
C LYS A 22 6.63 -8.57 4.38
N ARG A 23 5.42 -8.17 4.71
CA ARG A 23 4.88 -8.50 6.02
C ARG A 23 4.71 -9.99 6.20
N GLU A 24 4.24 -10.65 5.15
CA GLU A 24 4.07 -12.10 5.22
C GLU A 24 5.41 -12.81 5.38
N MET A 25 6.43 -12.27 4.75
CA MET A 25 7.77 -12.83 4.85
C MET A 25 8.50 -12.36 6.09
N LYS A 26 7.86 -11.50 6.87
CA LYS A 26 8.44 -10.98 8.10
C LYS A 26 9.73 -10.22 7.87
N THR A 27 9.81 -9.58 6.72
CA THR A 27 10.97 -8.74 6.39
C THR A 27 10.61 -7.27 6.35
N ILE A 28 9.43 -6.95 6.82
CA ILE A 28 8.94 -5.57 6.76
C ILE A 28 9.50 -4.77 7.94
N SER A 29 9.88 -3.54 7.66
CA SER A 29 10.37 -2.67 8.71
C SER A 29 9.21 -1.96 9.38
N LYS A 30 9.50 -1.29 10.50
CA LYS A 30 8.46 -0.59 11.21
C LYS A 30 7.85 0.52 10.38
N SER A 31 8.69 1.27 9.68
CA SER A 31 8.20 2.33 8.82
C SER A 31 7.29 1.77 7.73
N GLU A 32 7.71 0.67 7.16
CA GLU A 32 6.92 0.04 6.11
C GLU A 32 5.62 -0.51 6.65
N GLU A 33 5.65 -1.01 7.85
CA GLU A 33 4.44 -1.53 8.46
C GLU A 33 3.42 -0.44 8.69
N GLU A 34 3.88 0.72 9.12
CA GLU A 34 2.98 1.85 9.30
C GLU A 34 2.41 2.32 7.97
N ALA A 35 3.26 2.32 6.95
CA ALA A 35 2.80 2.69 5.63
C ALA A 35 1.76 1.70 5.14
N LEU A 36 1.97 0.43 5.41
CA LEU A 36 1.02 -0.58 5.03
C LEU A 36 -0.32 -0.38 5.72
N LYS A 37 -0.27 -0.03 6.99
CA LYS A 37 -1.50 0.24 7.73
C LYS A 37 -2.27 1.40 7.12
N LYS A 38 -1.55 2.46 6.78
CA LYS A 38 -2.20 3.62 6.18
C LYS A 38 -2.79 3.28 4.82
N LEU A 39 -2.05 2.54 4.03
CA LEU A 39 -2.54 2.13 2.73
C LEU A 39 -3.77 1.24 2.86
N SER A 40 -3.71 0.32 3.80
CA SER A 40 -4.84 -0.57 4.02
C SER A 40 -6.08 0.21 4.41
N SER A 41 -5.90 1.17 5.29
CA SER A 41 -7.01 2.00 5.72
C SER A 41 -7.56 2.82 4.58
N PHE A 42 -6.68 3.29 3.73
CA PHE A 42 -7.07 4.13 2.61
C PHE A 42 -7.75 3.34 1.50
N LEU A 43 -7.21 2.18 1.20
CA LEU A 43 -7.68 1.40 0.06
C LEU A 43 -8.80 0.44 0.42
N GLY A 44 -8.64 -0.27 1.51
CA GLY A 44 -9.59 -1.31 1.83
C GLY A 44 -10.47 -0.97 3.00
N ASN A 45 -10.56 0.23 3.31
CA ASN A 45 -11.32 0.62 4.47
C ASN A 45 -12.81 0.45 4.24
N LYS A 46 -13.43 -0.12 5.20
CA LYS A 46 -14.87 -0.30 5.12
C LYS A 46 -15.47 -0.02 6.43
#